data_6c2dfc7cba50f70d4c3556d923ba9d89
#
_entry.id   6c2dfc7cba50f70d4c3556d923ba9d89
#
_cell.length_a   1.000
_cell.length_b   1.000
_cell.length_c   1.000
_cell.angle_alpha   90.00
_cell.angle_beta   90.00
_cell.angle_gamma   90.00
#
_symmetry.space_group_name_H-M   'P 1'
#
loop_
_entity.id
_entity.type
_entity.pdbx_description
1 polymer ?
#
loop_
_entity_poly.entity_id
_entity_poly.type
_entity_poly.pdbx_seq_one_letter_code
_entity_poly.pdbx_strand_id
1 'polypeptide(L)'
;PENVYQKAKAYISGHKEAGVFTSVKHFPGHGDTDKDSHKTLPVINGNMKRLNEVELYPFKKLIDDGVVESIMTAHLSVPSLDKKYPSSLSKKTINNLLREEYKFSGITVTDALDMKGVLQDPSINVDLRAFEVGNDIILMSTDVTKGINLIAEKLKSGKIPMRKLSKSVKKILSLKAKSNLDGIIKVSFENILERVNTSKDTLLYSKAMESAITLVKNNSRSLPLLKDKKYLHVSFGNESSYLYNKLKKYVDVDSYNLKD
;
A
#
# COMPACT_ATOMS: atom_id res chain seq x y z
N PRO A 1 -15.27 1.10 -5.63
CA PRO A 1 -14.27 2.16 -5.44
C PRO A 1 -14.61 3.06 -4.25
N GLU A 2 -15.87 3.46 -4.06
CA GLU A 2 -16.32 4.30 -2.97
C GLU A 2 -15.99 3.71 -1.59
N ASN A 3 -16.28 2.42 -1.37
CA ASN A 3 -15.96 1.75 -0.10
C ASN A 3 -14.44 1.73 0.18
N VAL A 4 -13.62 1.58 -0.86
CA VAL A 4 -12.15 1.66 -0.74
C VAL A 4 -11.72 3.06 -0.30
N TYR A 5 -12.27 4.09 -0.94
CA TYR A 5 -12.01 5.48 -0.57
C TYR A 5 -12.40 5.76 0.89
N GLN A 6 -13.61 5.39 1.31
CA GLN A 6 -14.09 5.64 2.68
C GLN A 6 -13.22 4.95 3.74
N LYS A 7 -12.86 3.68 3.52
CA LYS A 7 -11.98 2.93 4.42
C LYS A 7 -10.57 3.51 4.47
N ALA A 8 -10.00 3.87 3.32
CA ALA A 8 -8.69 4.51 3.24
C ALA A 8 -8.69 5.87 3.96
N LYS A 9 -9.75 6.68 3.78
CA LYS A 9 -9.90 7.97 4.47
C LYS A 9 -9.95 7.80 5.99
N ALA A 10 -10.73 6.84 6.49
CA ALA A 10 -10.81 6.55 7.92
C ALA A 10 -9.44 6.07 8.46
N TYR A 11 -8.74 5.21 7.72
CA TYR A 11 -7.40 4.75 8.08
C TYR A 11 -6.39 5.91 8.16
N ILE A 12 -6.38 6.79 7.16
CA ILE A 12 -5.54 7.99 7.14
C ILE A 12 -5.84 8.89 8.35
N SER A 13 -7.12 9.13 8.65
CA SER A 13 -7.52 9.95 9.80
C SER A 13 -7.00 9.41 11.12
N GLY A 14 -7.15 8.10 11.37
CA GLY A 14 -6.65 7.49 12.60
C GLY A 14 -5.13 7.58 12.75
N HIS A 15 -4.37 7.40 11.67
CA HIS A 15 -2.92 7.58 11.69
C HIS A 15 -2.52 9.04 11.96
N LYS A 16 -3.21 9.97 11.30
CA LYS A 16 -2.96 11.40 11.47
C LYS A 16 -3.24 11.88 12.89
N GLU A 17 -4.31 11.38 13.51
CA GLU A 17 -4.62 11.66 14.93
C GLU A 17 -3.51 11.16 15.87
N ALA A 18 -2.84 10.06 15.51
CA ALA A 18 -1.70 9.54 16.23
C ALA A 18 -0.35 10.21 15.85
N GLY A 19 -0.35 11.23 14.98
CA GLY A 19 0.87 11.90 14.50
C GLY A 19 1.68 11.09 13.49
N VAL A 20 1.11 10.05 12.87
CA VAL A 20 1.78 9.18 11.89
C VAL A 20 1.35 9.56 10.48
N PHE A 21 2.31 9.84 9.61
CA PHE A 21 2.06 10.09 8.20
C PHE A 21 1.79 8.81 7.43
N THR A 22 0.94 8.91 6.42
CA THR A 22 0.54 7.76 5.60
C THR A 22 0.97 7.94 4.15
N SER A 23 1.15 6.81 3.45
CA SER A 23 1.37 6.78 2.01
C SER A 23 0.29 5.94 1.34
N VAL A 24 -0.43 6.55 0.40
CA VAL A 24 -1.47 5.87 -0.36
C VAL A 24 -0.83 5.09 -1.50
N LYS A 25 -1.17 3.80 -1.65
CA LYS A 25 -0.50 2.92 -2.62
C LYS A 25 -1.43 1.85 -3.20
N HIS A 26 -1.10 1.36 -4.37
CA HIS A 26 -0.03 1.73 -5.30
C HIS A 26 -0.64 2.44 -6.51
N PHE A 27 -0.27 3.71 -6.71
CA PHE A 27 -0.81 4.54 -7.79
C PHE A 27 -0.30 4.06 -9.17
N PRO A 28 -1.14 3.97 -10.21
CA PRO A 28 -2.50 4.49 -10.34
C PRO A 28 -3.62 3.53 -9.90
N GLY A 29 -3.32 2.40 -9.28
CA GLY A 29 -4.25 1.41 -8.75
C GLY A 29 -3.82 -0.01 -9.09
N HIS A 30 -3.44 -0.82 -8.10
CA HIS A 30 -2.95 -2.18 -8.23
C HIS A 30 -3.93 -3.16 -7.56
N GLY A 31 -5.17 -3.21 -8.04
CA GLY A 31 -6.20 -4.06 -7.45
C GLY A 31 -6.78 -5.09 -8.42
N ASP A 32 -6.70 -4.84 -9.72
CA ASP A 32 -7.25 -5.70 -10.78
C ASP A 32 -6.10 -6.28 -11.63
N THR A 33 -5.19 -7.00 -10.97
CA THR A 33 -4.07 -7.69 -11.63
C THR A 33 -3.95 -9.10 -11.10
N ASP A 34 -3.71 -10.04 -12.01
CA ASP A 34 -3.48 -11.47 -11.75
C ASP A 34 -1.99 -11.83 -11.59
N LYS A 35 -1.09 -10.86 -11.81
CA LYS A 35 0.36 -11.06 -11.79
C LYS A 35 1.01 -10.34 -10.61
N ASP A 36 1.97 -11.03 -10.00
CA ASP A 36 2.81 -10.50 -8.94
C ASP A 36 3.84 -9.51 -9.50
N SER A 37 3.76 -8.25 -9.08
CA SER A 37 4.67 -7.17 -9.51
C SER A 37 6.14 -7.39 -9.11
N HIS A 38 6.41 -8.23 -8.11
CA HIS A 38 7.78 -8.61 -7.74
C HIS A 38 8.46 -9.50 -8.79
N LYS A 39 7.68 -10.21 -9.62
CA LYS A 39 8.19 -11.18 -10.60
C LYS A 39 8.08 -10.70 -12.04
N THR A 40 7.04 -9.94 -12.34
CA THR A 40 6.71 -9.49 -13.70
C THR A 40 6.16 -8.07 -13.68
N LEU A 41 6.01 -7.43 -14.83
CA LEU A 41 5.31 -6.16 -14.96
C LEU A 41 3.80 -6.44 -15.15
N PRO A 42 2.94 -6.23 -14.12
CA PRO A 42 1.51 -6.43 -14.27
C PRO A 42 0.91 -5.40 -15.22
N VAL A 43 -0.15 -5.79 -15.91
CA VAL A 43 -0.84 -4.93 -16.88
C VAL A 43 -2.25 -4.64 -16.39
N ILE A 44 -2.62 -3.36 -16.36
CA ILE A 44 -4.00 -2.91 -16.17
C ILE A 44 -4.61 -2.65 -17.55
N ASN A 45 -5.48 -3.56 -17.97
CA ASN A 45 -6.20 -3.45 -19.22
C ASN A 45 -7.52 -2.71 -18.99
N GLY A 46 -7.59 -1.49 -19.48
CA GLY A 46 -8.80 -0.66 -19.38
C GLY A 46 -8.65 0.63 -20.16
N ASN A 47 -9.76 1.21 -20.58
CA ASN A 47 -9.77 2.55 -21.14
C ASN A 47 -9.77 3.60 -20.02
N MET A 48 -9.57 4.86 -20.37
CA MET A 48 -9.55 5.97 -19.40
C MET A 48 -10.85 6.10 -18.59
N LYS A 49 -12.00 5.75 -19.18
CA LYS A 49 -13.28 5.78 -18.47
C LYS A 49 -13.24 4.78 -17.29
N ARG A 50 -12.88 3.51 -17.57
CA ARG A 50 -12.75 2.47 -16.55
C ARG A 50 -11.74 2.87 -15.46
N LEU A 51 -10.57 3.38 -15.86
CA LEU A 51 -9.55 3.80 -14.90
C LEU A 51 -10.07 4.88 -13.95
N ASN A 52 -10.77 5.88 -14.47
CA ASN A 52 -11.33 6.96 -13.66
C ASN A 52 -12.44 6.49 -12.72
N GLU A 53 -13.24 5.50 -13.15
CA GLU A 53 -14.36 4.97 -12.37
C GLU A 53 -13.91 3.97 -11.29
N VAL A 54 -12.77 3.32 -11.45
CA VAL A 54 -12.34 2.20 -10.59
C VAL A 54 -10.99 2.47 -9.95
N GLU A 55 -9.90 2.40 -10.73
CA GLU A 55 -8.54 2.40 -10.20
C GLU A 55 -8.12 3.76 -9.65
N LEU A 56 -8.36 4.82 -10.40
CA LEU A 56 -7.98 6.19 -10.04
C LEU A 56 -8.95 6.85 -9.06
N TYR A 57 -10.19 6.36 -9.00
CA TYR A 57 -11.27 6.96 -8.20
C TYR A 57 -10.88 7.22 -6.73
N PRO A 58 -10.41 6.22 -5.96
CA PRO A 58 -10.08 6.44 -4.55
C PRO A 58 -8.91 7.41 -4.38
N PHE A 59 -7.92 7.38 -5.25
CA PHE A 59 -6.79 8.30 -5.20
C PHE A 59 -7.24 9.74 -5.45
N LYS A 60 -8.04 9.95 -6.51
CA LYS A 60 -8.54 11.29 -6.84
C LYS A 60 -9.36 11.88 -5.70
N LYS A 61 -10.27 11.10 -5.13
CA LYS A 61 -11.10 11.51 -3.98
C LYS A 61 -10.27 11.88 -2.76
N LEU A 62 -9.28 11.06 -2.40
CA LEU A 62 -8.41 11.32 -1.25
C LEU A 62 -7.54 12.56 -1.47
N ILE A 63 -7.08 12.81 -2.71
CA ILE A 63 -6.32 14.02 -3.07
C ILE A 63 -7.21 15.26 -2.97
N ASP A 64 -8.45 15.18 -3.49
CA ASP A 64 -9.40 16.30 -3.46
C ASP A 64 -9.78 16.67 -2.02
N ASP A 65 -9.85 15.71 -1.11
CA ASP A 65 -10.05 15.93 0.32
C ASP A 65 -8.83 16.57 1.02
N GLY A 66 -7.66 16.62 0.37
CA GLY A 66 -6.44 17.17 0.94
C GLY A 66 -5.85 16.36 2.10
N VAL A 67 -6.18 15.07 2.19
CA VAL A 67 -5.75 14.23 3.33
C VAL A 67 -4.48 13.42 3.03
N VAL A 68 -3.98 13.43 1.80
CA VAL A 68 -2.85 12.61 1.34
C VAL A 68 -1.52 13.36 1.46
N GLU A 69 -0.60 12.88 2.29
CA GLU A 69 0.76 13.42 2.40
C GLU A 69 1.73 12.78 1.39
N SER A 70 1.58 11.49 1.13
CA SER A 70 2.46 10.73 0.23
C SER A 70 1.70 9.74 -0.65
N ILE A 71 2.22 9.52 -1.85
CA ILE A 71 1.73 8.51 -2.80
C ILE A 71 2.90 7.66 -3.27
N MET A 72 2.75 6.34 -3.16
CA MET A 72 3.68 5.39 -3.75
C MET A 72 3.23 5.03 -5.17
N THR A 73 4.16 5.14 -6.13
CA THR A 73 3.91 4.90 -7.55
C THR A 73 4.31 3.48 -7.94
N ALA A 74 3.39 2.75 -8.54
CA ALA A 74 3.57 1.33 -8.86
C ALA A 74 4.37 1.08 -10.14
N HIS A 75 5.01 -0.07 -10.21
CA HIS A 75 5.54 -0.64 -11.45
C HIS A 75 4.43 -1.39 -12.20
N LEU A 76 3.55 -0.63 -12.86
CA LEU A 76 2.41 -1.14 -13.62
C LEU A 76 2.45 -0.65 -15.06
N SER A 77 2.20 -1.56 -16.00
CA SER A 77 1.89 -1.20 -17.38
C SER A 77 0.42 -0.80 -17.48
N VAL A 78 0.16 0.43 -17.86
CA VAL A 78 -1.20 0.97 -18.07
C VAL A 78 -1.24 1.61 -19.45
N PRO A 79 -1.51 0.83 -20.53
CA PRO A 79 -1.39 1.30 -21.92
C PRO A 79 -2.26 2.51 -22.26
N SER A 80 -3.38 2.70 -21.55
CA SER A 80 -4.23 3.88 -21.72
C SER A 80 -3.64 5.16 -21.14
N LEU A 81 -2.65 5.06 -20.22
CA LEU A 81 -1.87 6.19 -19.72
C LEU A 81 -0.56 6.34 -20.49
N ASP A 82 0.24 5.27 -20.54
CA ASP A 82 1.53 5.25 -21.22
C ASP A 82 1.83 3.85 -21.77
N LYS A 83 2.01 3.76 -23.09
CA LYS A 83 2.32 2.48 -23.77
C LYS A 83 3.79 2.08 -23.63
N LYS A 84 4.68 3.00 -23.24
CA LYS A 84 6.12 2.81 -23.28
C LYS A 84 6.72 2.51 -21.91
N TYR A 85 6.25 3.22 -20.89
CA TYR A 85 6.86 3.16 -19.56
C TYR A 85 5.89 2.68 -18.50
N PRO A 86 6.36 1.91 -17.52
CA PRO A 86 5.56 1.61 -16.33
C PRO A 86 5.23 2.91 -15.58
N SER A 87 4.15 2.90 -14.83
CA SER A 87 3.56 4.09 -14.21
C SER A 87 4.56 4.88 -13.36
N SER A 88 5.43 4.22 -12.60
CA SER A 88 6.50 4.85 -11.80
C SER A 88 7.58 5.57 -12.60
N LEU A 89 7.76 5.21 -13.88
CA LEU A 89 8.74 5.81 -14.82
C LEU A 89 8.08 6.63 -15.93
N SER A 90 6.76 6.84 -15.84
CA SER A 90 5.97 7.54 -16.85
C SER A 90 5.76 9.01 -16.49
N LYS A 91 6.22 9.91 -17.37
CA LYS A 91 5.92 11.34 -17.27
C LYS A 91 4.42 11.61 -17.36
N LYS A 92 3.68 10.85 -18.19
CA LYS A 92 2.23 10.99 -18.34
C LYS A 92 1.51 10.67 -17.03
N THR A 93 1.94 9.64 -16.33
CA THR A 93 1.33 9.23 -15.07
C THR A 93 1.72 10.15 -13.92
N ILE A 94 3.02 10.43 -13.74
CA ILE A 94 3.48 11.19 -12.57
C ILE A 94 3.28 12.70 -12.76
N ASN A 95 3.81 13.24 -13.85
CA ASN A 95 3.76 14.69 -14.04
C ASN A 95 2.38 15.13 -14.52
N ASN A 96 1.90 14.60 -15.64
CA ASN A 96 0.70 15.15 -16.28
C ASN A 96 -0.56 14.80 -15.47
N LEU A 97 -0.79 13.51 -15.15
CA LEU A 97 -1.99 13.09 -14.42
C LEU A 97 -1.91 13.50 -12.93
N LEU A 98 -0.88 13.04 -12.21
CA LEU A 98 -0.86 13.21 -10.74
C LEU A 98 -0.55 14.66 -10.33
N ARG A 99 0.46 15.29 -10.97
CA ARG A 99 0.88 16.66 -10.58
C ARG A 99 0.05 17.76 -11.23
N GLU A 100 -0.20 17.67 -12.55
CA GLU A 100 -0.85 18.74 -13.30
C GLU A 100 -2.37 18.65 -13.26
N GLU A 101 -2.94 17.47 -13.49
CA GLU A 101 -4.38 17.28 -13.51
C GLU A 101 -4.97 17.16 -12.09
N TYR A 102 -4.43 16.24 -11.25
CA TYR A 102 -4.92 16.05 -9.88
C TYR A 102 -4.39 17.06 -8.88
N LYS A 103 -3.46 17.93 -9.28
CA LYS A 103 -2.85 18.96 -8.43
C LYS A 103 -2.20 18.43 -7.16
N PHE A 104 -1.79 17.16 -7.14
CA PHE A 104 -1.15 16.59 -5.98
C PHE A 104 0.18 17.27 -5.66
N SER A 105 0.28 17.89 -4.50
CA SER A 105 1.47 18.65 -4.06
C SER A 105 2.35 17.89 -3.06
N GLY A 106 1.87 16.77 -2.50
CA GLY A 106 2.60 15.96 -1.53
C GLY A 106 3.82 15.22 -2.10
N ILE A 107 4.36 14.28 -1.33
CA ILE A 107 5.52 13.48 -1.72
C ILE A 107 5.09 12.32 -2.63
N THR A 108 5.85 12.09 -3.71
CA THR A 108 5.78 10.85 -4.47
C THR A 108 7.00 9.99 -4.20
N VAL A 109 6.79 8.72 -3.93
CA VAL A 109 7.85 7.73 -3.75
C VAL A 109 7.65 6.61 -4.76
N THR A 110 8.71 6.10 -5.37
CA THR A 110 8.59 4.92 -6.23
C THR A 110 8.32 3.68 -5.39
N ASP A 111 7.71 2.67 -5.97
CA ASP A 111 7.88 1.31 -5.46
C ASP A 111 9.36 0.89 -5.61
N ALA A 112 9.75 -0.24 -5.05
CA ALA A 112 11.13 -0.68 -4.97
C ALA A 112 11.74 -0.90 -6.37
N LEU A 113 12.80 -0.15 -6.72
CA LEU A 113 13.41 -0.20 -8.05
C LEU A 113 14.25 -1.45 -8.32
N ASP A 114 14.47 -2.30 -7.32
CA ASP A 114 15.09 -3.63 -7.49
C ASP A 114 14.10 -4.71 -7.97
N MET A 115 12.81 -4.37 -8.07
CA MET A 115 11.78 -5.29 -8.58
C MET A 115 12.01 -5.61 -10.06
N LYS A 116 11.90 -6.89 -10.43
CA LYS A 116 12.15 -7.37 -11.81
C LYS A 116 11.25 -6.72 -12.86
N GLY A 117 10.05 -6.32 -12.50
CA GLY A 117 9.09 -5.68 -13.41
C GLY A 117 9.55 -4.32 -13.97
N VAL A 118 10.44 -3.60 -13.27
CA VAL A 118 10.90 -2.27 -13.69
C VAL A 118 12.19 -2.29 -14.52
N LEU A 119 12.98 -3.35 -14.39
CA LEU A 119 14.33 -3.47 -14.99
C LEU A 119 14.35 -4.01 -16.44
N GLN A 120 13.25 -3.87 -17.18
CA GLN A 120 13.08 -4.53 -18.50
C GLN A 120 13.93 -3.92 -19.62
N ASP A 121 14.34 -2.67 -19.51
CA ASP A 121 15.17 -2.00 -20.53
C ASP A 121 16.53 -1.58 -19.93
N PRO A 122 17.60 -2.31 -20.21
CA PRO A 122 18.93 -2.04 -19.67
C PRO A 122 19.53 -0.71 -20.16
N SER A 123 19.00 -0.10 -21.22
CA SER A 123 19.44 1.20 -21.72
C SER A 123 18.98 2.36 -20.85
N ILE A 124 17.99 2.13 -19.96
CA ILE A 124 17.40 3.14 -19.10
C ILE A 124 17.97 2.98 -17.69
N ASN A 125 18.61 4.04 -17.17
CA ASN A 125 18.86 4.11 -15.74
C ASN A 125 17.55 4.50 -15.03
N VAL A 126 17.00 3.57 -14.24
CA VAL A 126 15.69 3.69 -13.62
C VAL A 126 15.64 4.79 -12.56
N ASP A 127 16.73 5.01 -11.81
CA ASP A 127 16.83 6.07 -10.80
C ASP A 127 16.73 7.46 -11.43
N LEU A 128 17.57 7.68 -12.45
CA LEU A 128 17.54 8.94 -13.20
C LEU A 128 16.16 9.15 -13.83
N ARG A 129 15.59 8.13 -14.45
CA ARG A 129 14.28 8.23 -15.07
C ARG A 129 13.18 8.51 -14.07
N ALA A 130 13.17 7.81 -12.92
CA ALA A 130 12.21 8.06 -11.84
C ALA A 130 12.27 9.50 -11.33
N PHE A 131 13.48 10.05 -11.16
CA PHE A 131 13.66 11.45 -10.79
C PHE A 131 13.19 12.40 -11.90
N GLU A 132 13.55 12.13 -13.15
CA GLU A 132 13.14 12.95 -14.31
C GLU A 132 11.64 13.07 -14.47
N VAL A 133 10.87 12.03 -14.21
CA VAL A 133 9.41 12.06 -14.35
C VAL A 133 8.69 12.70 -13.18
N GLY A 134 9.37 12.93 -12.03
CA GLY A 134 8.84 13.72 -10.93
C GLY A 134 8.58 12.97 -9.63
N ASN A 135 9.16 11.77 -9.44
CA ASN A 135 9.19 11.19 -8.10
C ASN A 135 10.16 11.99 -7.21
N ASP A 136 9.76 12.17 -5.95
CA ASP A 136 10.54 12.93 -4.97
C ASP A 136 11.50 12.01 -4.19
N ILE A 137 11.11 10.76 -3.97
CA ILE A 137 11.89 9.72 -3.28
C ILE A 137 12.01 8.51 -4.19
N ILE A 138 13.21 7.96 -4.27
CA ILE A 138 13.56 6.75 -5.02
C ILE A 138 13.82 5.65 -4.00
N LEU A 139 13.01 4.59 -4.05
CA LEU A 139 13.07 3.49 -3.09
C LEU A 139 13.88 2.33 -3.65
N MET A 140 14.79 1.77 -2.84
CA MET A 140 15.56 0.55 -3.13
C MET A 140 16.21 0.54 -4.53
N SER A 141 17.02 1.55 -4.79
CA SER A 141 17.89 1.59 -5.98
C SER A 141 18.86 0.40 -5.98
N THR A 142 19.05 -0.21 -7.14
CA THR A 142 20.03 -1.30 -7.32
C THR A 142 21.49 -0.82 -7.31
N ASP A 143 21.72 0.46 -7.65
CA ASP A 143 23.04 1.11 -7.62
C ASP A 143 22.90 2.60 -7.28
N VAL A 144 22.80 2.87 -5.98
CA VAL A 144 22.60 4.21 -5.43
C VAL A 144 23.66 5.20 -5.89
N THR A 145 24.93 4.78 -5.91
CA THR A 145 26.06 5.65 -6.30
C THR A 145 25.95 6.07 -7.77
N LYS A 146 25.67 5.14 -8.64
CA LYS A 146 25.45 5.41 -10.08
C LYS A 146 24.25 6.33 -10.30
N GLY A 147 23.14 6.06 -9.61
CA GLY A 147 21.93 6.89 -9.68
C GLY A 147 22.20 8.34 -9.26
N ILE A 148 22.86 8.55 -8.11
CA ILE A 148 23.25 9.88 -7.61
C ILE A 148 24.15 10.60 -8.62
N ASN A 149 25.18 9.93 -9.12
CA ASN A 149 26.15 10.54 -10.06
C ASN A 149 25.48 10.98 -11.36
N LEU A 150 24.61 10.15 -11.94
CA LEU A 150 23.86 10.50 -13.15
C LEU A 150 22.92 11.68 -12.94
N ILE A 151 22.19 11.73 -11.83
CA ILE A 151 21.31 12.86 -11.49
C ILE A 151 22.16 14.13 -11.30
N ALA A 152 23.27 14.04 -10.58
CA ALA A 152 24.17 15.17 -10.35
C ALA A 152 24.77 15.71 -11.65
N GLU A 153 25.17 14.83 -12.58
CA GLU A 153 25.66 15.22 -13.93
C GLU A 153 24.59 15.99 -14.72
N LYS A 154 23.34 15.49 -14.73
CA LYS A 154 22.23 16.14 -15.42
C LYS A 154 21.85 17.50 -14.81
N LEU A 155 21.97 17.63 -13.50
CA LEU A 155 21.79 18.91 -12.80
C LEU A 155 22.92 19.89 -13.14
N LYS A 156 24.18 19.46 -13.07
CA LYS A 156 25.36 20.30 -13.41
C LYS A 156 25.35 20.75 -14.85
N SER A 157 24.93 19.91 -15.77
CA SER A 157 24.84 20.24 -17.20
C SER A 157 23.58 21.07 -17.57
N GLY A 158 22.73 21.40 -16.60
CA GLY A 158 21.48 22.15 -16.84
C GLY A 158 20.38 21.37 -17.57
N LYS A 159 20.58 20.08 -17.89
CA LYS A 159 19.57 19.21 -18.50
C LYS A 159 18.38 18.96 -17.58
N ILE A 160 18.61 18.97 -16.26
CA ILE A 160 17.58 19.00 -15.24
C ILE A 160 17.74 20.29 -14.44
N PRO A 161 16.69 21.10 -14.30
CA PRO A 161 16.81 22.36 -13.57
C PRO A 161 16.97 22.10 -12.05
N MET A 162 17.89 22.80 -11.39
CA MET A 162 18.17 22.68 -9.95
C MET A 162 16.92 22.88 -9.08
N ARG A 163 15.97 23.72 -9.52
CA ARG A 163 14.68 23.92 -8.84
C ARG A 163 13.89 22.64 -8.63
N LYS A 164 14.09 21.62 -9.48
CA LYS A 164 13.41 20.32 -9.33
C LYS A 164 13.91 19.56 -8.13
N LEU A 165 15.23 19.46 -7.97
CA LEU A 165 15.84 18.87 -6.79
C LEU A 165 15.44 19.62 -5.52
N SER A 166 15.58 20.95 -5.54
CA SER A 166 15.23 21.80 -4.39
C SER A 166 13.77 21.65 -3.97
N LYS A 167 12.83 21.48 -4.93
CA LYS A 167 11.42 21.25 -4.64
C LYS A 167 11.20 19.91 -3.92
N SER A 168 11.83 18.83 -4.39
CA SER A 168 11.73 17.51 -3.74
C SER A 168 12.36 17.52 -2.35
N VAL A 169 13.57 18.07 -2.20
CA VAL A 169 14.24 18.17 -0.91
C VAL A 169 13.41 18.99 0.10
N LYS A 170 12.85 20.13 -0.30
CA LYS A 170 11.98 20.94 0.56
C LYS A 170 10.76 20.17 1.07
N LYS A 171 10.11 19.40 0.21
CA LYS A 171 8.96 18.54 0.62
C LYS A 171 9.38 17.51 1.66
N ILE A 172 10.50 16.81 1.42
CA ILE A 172 11.03 15.79 2.33
C ILE A 172 11.39 16.40 3.68
N LEU A 173 12.12 17.52 3.69
CA LEU A 173 12.49 18.21 4.93
C LEU A 173 11.27 18.74 5.67
N SER A 174 10.28 19.27 4.95
CA SER A 174 9.02 19.72 5.56
C SER A 174 8.26 18.56 6.23
N LEU A 175 8.24 17.39 5.62
CA LEU A 175 7.61 16.21 6.24
C LEU A 175 8.38 15.73 7.46
N LYS A 176 9.72 15.70 7.40
CA LYS A 176 10.58 15.36 8.55
C LYS A 176 10.36 16.32 9.72
N ALA A 177 10.31 17.63 9.47
CA ALA A 177 10.04 18.62 10.50
C ALA A 177 8.65 18.42 11.15
N LYS A 178 7.62 18.14 10.34
CA LYS A 178 6.28 17.83 10.86
C LYS A 178 6.23 16.52 11.69
N SER A 179 7.19 15.62 11.49
CA SER A 179 7.32 14.37 12.27
C SER A 179 8.08 14.58 13.58
N ASN A 180 8.41 15.81 13.97
CA ASN A 180 9.21 16.15 15.16
C ASN A 180 10.55 15.40 15.21
N LEU A 181 11.20 15.19 14.06
CA LEU A 181 12.49 14.51 13.95
C LEU A 181 13.69 15.44 14.19
N ASP A 182 13.45 16.68 14.59
CA ASP A 182 14.46 17.68 15.01
C ASP A 182 14.98 17.45 16.43
N GLY A 183 14.29 16.61 17.22
CA GLY A 183 14.69 16.17 18.55
C GLY A 183 14.97 14.66 18.62
N ILE A 184 15.95 14.26 19.44
CA ILE A 184 16.19 12.84 19.74
C ILE A 184 15.14 12.36 20.73
N ILE A 185 14.10 11.67 20.25
CA ILE A 185 13.13 11.01 21.11
C ILE A 185 13.73 9.67 21.55
N LYS A 186 14.12 9.59 22.83
CA LYS A 186 14.51 8.30 23.43
C LYS A 186 13.26 7.45 23.62
N VAL A 187 13.19 6.34 22.90
CA VAL A 187 12.11 5.35 23.08
C VAL A 187 12.45 4.50 24.31
N SER A 188 11.55 4.50 25.32
CA SER A 188 11.64 3.59 26.44
C SER A 188 11.14 2.20 26.04
N PHE A 189 11.92 1.18 26.34
CA PHE A 189 11.53 -0.23 26.17
C PHE A 189 10.75 -0.77 27.38
N GLU A 190 10.64 -0.01 28.45
CA GLU A 190 9.89 -0.38 29.64
C GLU A 190 8.40 -0.62 29.29
N ASN A 191 7.91 -1.80 29.65
CA ASN A 191 6.52 -2.24 29.42
C ASN A 191 6.04 -2.10 27.96
N ILE A 192 6.97 -2.22 26.99
CA ILE A 192 6.64 -2.00 25.57
C ILE A 192 5.54 -2.91 25.05
N LEU A 193 5.52 -4.19 25.47
CA LEU A 193 4.50 -5.15 25.04
C LEU A 193 3.11 -4.80 25.58
N GLU A 194 3.01 -4.29 26.78
CA GLU A 194 1.76 -3.81 27.38
C GLU A 194 1.26 -2.53 26.72
N ARG A 195 2.18 -1.63 26.35
CA ARG A 195 1.89 -0.38 25.68
C ARG A 195 1.39 -0.56 24.25
N VAL A 196 1.87 -1.59 23.52
CA VAL A 196 1.47 -1.87 22.13
C VAL A 196 0.39 -2.94 22.00
N ASN A 197 0.02 -3.61 23.12
CA ASN A 197 -1.03 -4.64 23.16
C ASN A 197 -1.99 -4.38 24.30
N THR A 198 -2.68 -3.24 24.28
CA THR A 198 -3.65 -2.90 25.34
C THR A 198 -4.92 -3.76 25.24
N SER A 199 -5.64 -3.89 26.35
CA SER A 199 -6.96 -4.55 26.35
C SER A 199 -7.94 -3.89 25.37
N LYS A 200 -7.82 -2.56 25.16
CA LYS A 200 -8.62 -1.81 24.18
C LYS A 200 -8.30 -2.26 22.74
N ASP A 201 -7.01 -2.46 22.42
CA ASP A 201 -6.60 -2.90 21.10
C ASP A 201 -7.07 -4.33 20.82
N THR A 202 -6.95 -5.22 21.83
CA THR A 202 -7.47 -6.60 21.75
C THR A 202 -8.98 -6.62 21.50
N LEU A 203 -9.74 -5.76 22.18
CA LEU A 203 -11.19 -5.66 21.98
C LEU A 203 -11.53 -5.12 20.58
N LEU A 204 -10.81 -4.08 20.13
CA LEU A 204 -10.98 -3.51 18.79
C LEU A 204 -10.69 -4.53 17.71
N TYR A 205 -9.56 -5.26 17.85
CA TYR A 205 -9.21 -6.34 16.94
C TYR A 205 -10.30 -7.41 16.88
N SER A 206 -10.79 -7.87 18.04
CA SER A 206 -11.85 -8.88 18.10
C SER A 206 -13.13 -8.42 17.39
N LYS A 207 -13.56 -7.17 17.62
CA LYS A 207 -14.71 -6.59 16.92
C LYS A 207 -14.50 -6.45 15.42
N ALA A 208 -13.31 -6.05 14.99
CA ALA A 208 -12.99 -5.95 13.57
C ALA A 208 -13.02 -7.33 12.89
N MET A 209 -12.43 -8.34 13.52
CA MET A 209 -12.47 -9.73 13.03
C MET A 209 -13.89 -10.28 12.98
N GLU A 210 -14.69 -10.06 14.00
CA GLU A 210 -16.11 -10.46 14.02
C GLU A 210 -16.89 -9.81 12.86
N SER A 211 -16.69 -8.51 12.63
CA SER A 211 -17.32 -7.77 11.54
C SER A 211 -16.84 -8.19 10.15
N ALA A 212 -15.65 -8.77 10.04
CA ALA A 212 -15.09 -9.25 8.77
C ALA A 212 -15.58 -10.65 8.36
N ILE A 213 -16.18 -11.40 9.29
CA ILE A 213 -16.70 -12.73 9.00
C ILE A 213 -17.79 -12.64 7.93
N THR A 214 -17.59 -13.37 6.83
CA THR A 214 -18.50 -13.40 5.69
C THR A 214 -19.06 -14.79 5.50
N LEU A 215 -20.38 -14.92 5.60
CA LEU A 215 -21.09 -16.17 5.34
C LEU A 215 -21.23 -16.37 3.82
N VAL A 216 -20.31 -17.12 3.22
CA VAL A 216 -20.27 -17.35 1.76
C VAL A 216 -21.41 -18.26 1.30
N LYS A 217 -21.75 -19.29 2.09
CA LYS A 217 -22.80 -20.27 1.73
C LYS A 217 -23.42 -20.87 3.00
N ASN A 218 -24.74 -20.94 3.05
CA ASN A 218 -25.50 -21.61 4.11
C ASN A 218 -26.84 -22.18 3.59
N ASN A 219 -26.78 -22.87 2.44
CA ASN A 219 -28.00 -23.38 1.76
C ASN A 219 -28.74 -24.42 2.61
N SER A 220 -28.00 -25.23 3.38
CA SER A 220 -28.54 -26.25 4.30
C SER A 220 -29.04 -25.66 5.63
N ARG A 221 -28.92 -24.34 5.85
CA ARG A 221 -29.21 -23.68 7.14
C ARG A 221 -28.48 -24.31 8.31
N SER A 222 -27.25 -24.77 8.10
CA SER A 222 -26.41 -25.37 9.14
C SER A 222 -25.85 -24.37 10.15
N LEU A 223 -25.91 -23.10 9.83
CA LEU A 223 -25.54 -21.99 10.72
C LEU A 223 -26.77 -21.13 11.02
N PRO A 224 -26.90 -20.63 12.25
CA PRO A 224 -26.02 -20.88 13.43
C PRO A 224 -26.05 -22.35 13.90
N LEU A 225 -24.97 -22.78 14.55
CA LEU A 225 -24.93 -24.11 15.17
C LEU A 225 -25.96 -24.20 16.30
N LEU A 226 -26.73 -25.29 16.34
CA LEU A 226 -27.78 -25.52 17.33
C LEU A 226 -27.23 -26.21 18.57
N LYS A 227 -27.61 -25.75 19.76
CA LYS A 227 -27.08 -26.28 21.03
C LYS A 227 -27.52 -27.70 21.36
N ASP A 228 -28.62 -28.13 20.80
CA ASP A 228 -29.23 -29.45 20.97
C ASP A 228 -28.67 -30.52 20.03
N LYS A 229 -27.70 -30.15 19.18
CA LYS A 229 -27.05 -31.05 18.23
C LYS A 229 -25.61 -31.33 18.60
N LYS A 230 -25.16 -32.54 18.24
CA LYS A 230 -23.78 -32.98 18.35
C LYS A 230 -23.05 -32.74 17.05
N TYR A 231 -21.80 -32.26 17.13
CA TYR A 231 -20.95 -31.90 15.99
C TYR A 231 -19.64 -32.69 16.04
N LEU A 232 -19.02 -32.85 14.90
CA LEU A 232 -17.69 -33.41 14.77
C LEU A 232 -16.74 -32.36 14.15
N HIS A 233 -15.70 -32.01 14.88
CA HIS A 233 -14.59 -31.21 14.35
C HIS A 233 -13.55 -32.15 13.76
N VAL A 234 -13.28 -32.04 12.47
CA VAL A 234 -12.23 -32.81 11.78
C VAL A 234 -11.12 -31.88 11.39
N SER A 235 -9.90 -32.15 11.85
CA SER A 235 -8.69 -31.41 11.42
C SER A 235 -7.80 -32.31 10.55
N PHE A 236 -7.06 -31.69 9.64
CA PHE A 236 -6.08 -32.33 8.76
C PHE A 236 -4.69 -31.77 9.06
N GLY A 237 -3.70 -32.65 9.15
CA GLY A 237 -2.32 -32.24 9.43
C GLY A 237 -2.11 -31.79 10.88
N ASN A 238 -1.62 -30.58 11.10
CA ASN A 238 -1.36 -30.05 12.44
C ASN A 238 -2.64 -29.85 13.26
N GLU A 239 -2.63 -30.26 14.52
CA GLU A 239 -3.76 -30.12 15.44
C GLU A 239 -4.17 -28.66 15.62
N SER A 240 -5.35 -28.29 15.10
CA SER A 240 -5.97 -27.01 15.39
C SER A 240 -6.84 -27.09 16.66
N SER A 241 -6.21 -27.14 17.80
CA SER A 241 -6.91 -27.17 19.10
C SER A 241 -7.73 -25.89 19.37
N TYR A 242 -7.38 -24.77 18.71
CA TYR A 242 -8.02 -23.47 18.97
C TYR A 242 -9.50 -23.45 18.59
N LEU A 243 -9.84 -23.83 17.36
CA LEU A 243 -11.23 -23.85 16.90
C LEU A 243 -12.08 -24.82 17.73
N TYR A 244 -11.58 -26.04 17.95
CA TYR A 244 -12.24 -27.03 18.78
C TYR A 244 -12.49 -26.51 20.21
N ASN A 245 -11.48 -25.94 20.85
CA ASN A 245 -11.60 -25.39 22.20
C ASN A 245 -12.58 -24.21 22.29
N LYS A 246 -12.74 -23.46 21.20
CA LYS A 246 -13.77 -22.41 21.11
C LYS A 246 -15.16 -23.00 20.92
N LEU A 247 -15.35 -23.96 20.02
CA LEU A 247 -16.65 -24.61 19.74
C LEU A 247 -17.22 -25.29 20.98
N LYS A 248 -16.39 -26.00 21.75
CA LYS A 248 -16.78 -26.66 23.03
C LYS A 248 -17.48 -25.73 24.03
N LYS A 249 -17.27 -24.44 23.95
CA LYS A 249 -17.91 -23.45 24.83
C LYS A 249 -19.36 -23.19 24.46
N TYR A 250 -19.76 -23.54 23.24
CA TYR A 250 -21.07 -23.17 22.70
C TYR A 250 -21.95 -24.36 22.31
N VAL A 251 -21.33 -25.47 21.88
CA VAL A 251 -22.03 -26.66 21.37
C VAL A 251 -21.31 -27.95 21.81
N ASP A 252 -22.04 -29.08 21.78
CA ASP A 252 -21.45 -30.40 21.97
C ASP A 252 -20.67 -30.79 20.71
N VAL A 253 -19.35 -30.94 20.83
CA VAL A 253 -18.46 -31.21 19.70
C VAL A 253 -17.35 -32.21 20.10
N ASP A 254 -17.22 -33.25 19.32
CA ASP A 254 -16.08 -34.17 19.34
C ASP A 254 -14.98 -33.68 18.36
N SER A 255 -13.74 -34.09 18.56
CA SER A 255 -12.64 -33.78 17.66
C SER A 255 -11.95 -35.02 17.15
N TYR A 256 -11.70 -35.04 15.86
CA TYR A 256 -10.91 -36.08 15.20
C TYR A 256 -9.83 -35.46 14.33
N ASN A 257 -8.59 -35.94 14.45
CA ASN A 257 -7.47 -35.48 13.64
C ASN A 257 -7.05 -36.56 12.65
N LEU A 258 -7.14 -36.23 11.36
CA LEU A 258 -6.59 -37.06 10.28
C LEU A 258 -5.12 -36.66 10.12
N LYS A 259 -4.22 -37.57 10.54
CA LYS A 259 -2.80 -37.46 10.26
C LYS A 259 -2.54 -37.99 8.84
N ASP A 260 -1.69 -37.32 8.08
CA ASP A 260 -1.19 -37.80 6.79
C ASP A 260 -0.39 -39.09 6.94
#